data_a26ae80e12a59d5543b28a471c35ce46
#
_entry.id   a26ae80e12a59d5543b28a471c35ce46
#
_cell.length_a   1.000
_cell.length_b   1.000
_cell.length_c   1.000
_cell.angle_alpha   90.00
_cell.angle_beta   90.00
_cell.angle_gamma   90.00
#
_symmetry.space_group_name_H-M   'P 1'
#
loop_
_entity.id
_entity.type
_entity.pdbx_description
1 polymer ?
#
loop_
_entity_poly.entity_id
_entity_poly.type
_entity_poly.pdbx_seq_one_letter_code
_entity_poly.pdbx_strand_id
1 'polypeptide(L)'
;MKRLSISLVLSLALVLTLVVGCRGKPATTELAGTLPVFHAGSLAIPIDEINGEFNKLYPDVEILTESAGSATTIRKVTELGKECGVIASADYALIPELMFPAYADWYIIFASNQMCIAYTDTSQFGDEIDGDNWYEILQRDGVSYGRSDPDQDPCGYRTLLVWQLAEAYYGASGLYDRLYEAEGDLMRPKSVDLIALLESGDLDYAFEYSSVAAQHSLNHVTLPLEINLSSLEFEDFYATAQVEIAGTEPGTTITIKGAPIAYGVTIPSNFPNQELAVAWVDFLLSSGGRAIMEANGQPPFIPAITNDISKLPEQLREYVTEVD
;
A
#
# COMPACT_ATOMS: atom_id res chain seq x y z
N MET A 1 -41.70 -96.11 -5.49
CA MET A 1 -40.33 -96.10 -4.96
C MET A 1 -39.47 -95.30 -5.90
N LYS A 2 -39.23 -94.04 -5.62
CA LYS A 2 -38.19 -93.22 -6.26
C LYS A 2 -37.76 -92.16 -5.24
N ARG A 3 -36.50 -92.18 -4.85
CA ARG A 3 -35.89 -91.26 -3.89
C ARG A 3 -35.62 -89.95 -4.54
N LEU A 4 -36.05 -88.86 -3.94
CA LEU A 4 -35.76 -87.48 -4.33
C LEU A 4 -34.50 -87.04 -3.58
N SER A 5 -33.46 -86.68 -4.33
CA SER A 5 -32.23 -86.10 -3.77
C SER A 5 -32.38 -84.57 -3.78
N ILE A 6 -32.30 -84.00 -2.56
CA ILE A 6 -32.30 -82.54 -2.41
C ILE A 6 -30.86 -82.05 -2.46
N SER A 7 -30.56 -81.33 -3.51
CA SER A 7 -29.26 -80.58 -3.66
C SER A 7 -29.37 -79.25 -2.94
N LEU A 8 -28.54 -79.07 -1.93
CA LEU A 8 -28.42 -77.84 -1.15
C LEU A 8 -27.49 -76.90 -1.95
N VAL A 9 -28.04 -75.82 -2.53
CA VAL A 9 -27.28 -74.77 -3.17
C VAL A 9 -26.96 -73.72 -2.12
N LEU A 10 -25.69 -73.66 -1.72
CA LEU A 10 -25.15 -72.66 -0.81
C LEU A 10 -24.86 -71.37 -1.61
N SER A 11 -25.76 -70.40 -1.47
CA SER A 11 -25.53 -69.02 -2.06
C SER A 11 -24.66 -68.20 -1.17
N LEU A 12 -23.42 -67.99 -1.52
CA LEU A 12 -22.47 -67.08 -0.87
C LEU A 12 -22.79 -65.65 -1.31
N ALA A 13 -23.51 -64.92 -0.44
CA ALA A 13 -23.77 -63.49 -0.62
C ALA A 13 -22.50 -62.69 -0.28
N LEU A 14 -21.80 -62.21 -1.30
CA LEU A 14 -20.67 -61.28 -1.17
C LEU A 14 -21.22 -59.90 -0.80
N VAL A 15 -21.15 -59.51 0.46
CA VAL A 15 -21.48 -58.16 0.93
C VAL A 15 -20.31 -57.23 0.55
N LEU A 16 -20.45 -56.51 -0.55
CA LEU A 16 -19.52 -55.45 -0.97
C LEU A 16 -19.84 -54.22 -0.11
N THR A 17 -19.14 -54.02 1.00
CA THR A 17 -19.18 -52.78 1.78
C THR A 17 -18.48 -51.68 0.98
N LEU A 18 -19.26 -50.81 0.33
CA LEU A 18 -18.82 -49.53 -0.23
C LEU A 18 -18.42 -48.63 0.97
N VAL A 19 -17.11 -48.56 1.23
CA VAL A 19 -16.55 -47.53 2.08
C VAL A 19 -16.60 -46.24 1.23
N VAL A 20 -17.68 -45.48 1.35
CA VAL A 20 -17.74 -44.10 0.91
C VAL A 20 -16.79 -43.34 1.84
N GLY A 21 -15.54 -43.19 1.39
CA GLY A 21 -14.60 -42.29 2.02
C GLY A 21 -15.16 -40.86 1.89
N CYS A 22 -15.72 -40.36 2.98
CA CYS A 22 -15.87 -38.92 3.14
C CYS A 22 -14.48 -38.33 3.02
N ARG A 23 -14.11 -37.81 1.84
CA ARG A 23 -13.07 -36.78 1.72
C ARG A 23 -13.60 -35.63 2.53
N GLY A 24 -13.19 -35.55 3.80
CA GLY A 24 -13.32 -34.33 4.58
C GLY A 24 -12.75 -33.22 3.75
N LYS A 25 -13.52 -32.13 3.53
CA LYS A 25 -12.92 -30.85 3.17
C LYS A 25 -11.70 -30.67 4.08
N PRO A 26 -10.55 -30.21 3.54
CA PRO A 26 -9.47 -29.81 4.42
C PRO A 26 -10.10 -28.88 5.47
N ALA A 27 -9.81 -29.11 6.74
CA ALA A 27 -10.26 -28.25 7.81
C ALA A 27 -9.72 -26.86 7.47
N THR A 28 -10.60 -25.98 7.02
CA THR A 28 -10.28 -24.56 7.01
C THR A 28 -10.03 -24.24 8.48
N THR A 29 -8.81 -23.86 8.83
CA THR A 29 -8.51 -23.32 10.16
C THR A 29 -9.53 -22.21 10.37
N GLU A 30 -10.38 -22.34 11.41
CA GLU A 30 -11.34 -21.29 11.74
C GLU A 30 -10.52 -20.15 12.35
N LEU A 31 -10.06 -19.23 11.48
CA LEU A 31 -9.39 -18.02 11.92
C LEU A 31 -10.40 -17.13 12.64
N ALA A 32 -10.05 -16.68 13.82
CA ALA A 32 -10.88 -15.82 14.65
C ALA A 32 -10.01 -14.86 15.47
N GLY A 33 -10.62 -13.79 15.95
CA GLY A 33 -9.97 -12.80 16.80
C GLY A 33 -9.85 -11.43 16.14
N THR A 34 -9.12 -10.54 16.80
CA THR A 34 -8.95 -9.15 16.34
C THR A 34 -7.63 -9.00 15.58
N LEU A 35 -7.68 -8.37 14.41
CA LEU A 35 -6.53 -8.03 13.57
C LEU A 35 -6.41 -6.51 13.42
N PRO A 36 -5.50 -5.84 14.14
CA PRO A 36 -5.18 -4.45 13.89
C PRO A 36 -4.34 -4.33 12.62
N VAL A 37 -4.81 -3.55 11.64
CA VAL A 37 -4.12 -3.24 10.38
C VAL A 37 -3.84 -1.75 10.33
N PHE A 38 -2.56 -1.35 10.40
CA PHE A 38 -2.16 0.04 10.28
C PHE A 38 -1.63 0.30 8.88
N HIS A 39 -2.13 1.34 8.23
CA HIS A 39 -1.82 1.57 6.82
C HIS A 39 -1.68 3.04 6.45
N ALA A 40 -1.02 3.28 5.31
CA ALA A 40 -0.93 4.59 4.70
C ALA A 40 -2.33 5.13 4.31
N GLY A 41 -2.48 6.45 4.30
CA GLY A 41 -3.72 7.12 3.90
C GLY A 41 -4.20 6.70 2.50
N SER A 42 -3.29 6.63 1.53
CA SER A 42 -3.55 6.22 0.15
C SER A 42 -4.00 4.76 -0.02
N LEU A 43 -3.89 3.94 1.02
CA LEU A 43 -4.37 2.55 1.04
C LEU A 43 -5.76 2.40 1.69
N ALA A 44 -6.39 3.48 2.14
CA ALA A 44 -7.63 3.38 2.92
C ALA A 44 -8.75 2.66 2.15
N ILE A 45 -9.01 3.06 0.91
CA ILE A 45 -10.07 2.47 0.08
C ILE A 45 -9.75 1.01 -0.29
N PRO A 46 -8.59 0.67 -0.90
CA PRO A 46 -8.32 -0.72 -1.25
C PRO A 46 -8.22 -1.65 -0.04
N ILE A 47 -7.72 -1.19 1.11
CA ILE A 47 -7.70 -2.02 2.34
C ILE A 47 -9.11 -2.26 2.88
N ASP A 48 -10.02 -1.27 2.81
CA ASP A 48 -11.41 -1.47 3.21
C ASP A 48 -12.09 -2.53 2.33
N GLU A 49 -11.89 -2.49 1.02
CA GLU A 49 -12.37 -3.51 0.09
C GLU A 49 -11.77 -4.90 0.36
N ILE A 50 -10.45 -4.96 0.59
CA ILE A 50 -9.73 -6.20 0.97
C ILE A 50 -10.32 -6.77 2.25
N ASN A 51 -10.52 -5.94 3.28
CA ASN A 51 -11.11 -6.36 4.55
C ASN A 51 -12.53 -6.91 4.36
N GLY A 52 -13.33 -6.27 3.51
CA GLY A 52 -14.69 -6.72 3.18
C GLY A 52 -14.70 -8.10 2.51
N GLU A 53 -13.78 -8.35 1.58
CA GLU A 53 -13.67 -9.67 0.93
C GLU A 53 -13.04 -10.72 1.86
N PHE A 54 -12.04 -10.36 2.66
CA PHE A 54 -11.44 -11.24 3.66
C PHE A 54 -12.46 -11.70 4.72
N ASN A 55 -13.30 -10.79 5.22
CA ASN A 55 -14.33 -11.10 6.19
C ASN A 55 -15.43 -12.04 5.65
N LYS A 56 -15.64 -12.11 4.34
CA LYS A 56 -16.53 -13.13 3.73
C LYS A 56 -15.95 -14.54 3.86
N LEU A 57 -14.63 -14.66 3.88
CA LEU A 57 -13.92 -15.94 4.05
C LEU A 57 -13.77 -16.31 5.53
N TYR A 58 -13.58 -15.30 6.39
CA TYR A 58 -13.30 -15.44 7.81
C TYR A 58 -14.22 -14.54 8.66
N PRO A 59 -15.50 -14.90 8.80
CA PRO A 59 -16.52 -14.05 9.43
C PRO A 59 -16.31 -13.84 10.94
N ASP A 60 -15.50 -14.66 11.60
CA ASP A 60 -15.19 -14.55 13.02
C ASP A 60 -13.95 -13.70 13.32
N VAL A 61 -13.40 -13.02 12.27
CA VAL A 61 -12.30 -12.08 12.39
C VAL A 61 -12.84 -10.65 12.45
N GLU A 62 -12.43 -9.91 13.48
CA GLU A 62 -12.66 -8.48 13.61
C GLU A 62 -11.39 -7.73 13.13
N ILE A 63 -11.49 -6.97 12.03
CA ILE A 63 -10.38 -6.17 11.53
C ILE A 63 -10.55 -4.73 12.01
N LEU A 64 -9.51 -4.21 12.67
CA LEU A 64 -9.46 -2.82 13.15
C LEU A 64 -8.40 -2.04 12.36
N THR A 65 -8.81 -1.04 11.59
CA THR A 65 -7.90 -0.24 10.77
C THR A 65 -7.52 1.07 11.44
N GLU A 66 -6.23 1.45 11.34
CA GLU A 66 -5.77 2.82 11.61
C GLU A 66 -5.07 3.37 10.36
N SER A 67 -5.62 4.46 9.82
CA SER A 67 -5.06 5.18 8.66
C SER A 67 -4.33 6.44 9.09
N ALA A 68 -3.05 6.59 8.70
CA ALA A 68 -2.27 7.81 8.88
C ALA A 68 -1.16 7.89 7.81
N GLY A 69 -0.25 8.88 7.86
CA GLY A 69 0.98 8.83 7.10
C GLY A 69 1.81 7.60 7.49
N SER A 70 2.55 7.01 6.54
CA SER A 70 3.25 5.73 6.76
C SER A 70 4.26 5.79 7.90
N ALA A 71 5.05 6.86 7.99
CA ALA A 71 5.99 7.03 9.10
C ALA A 71 5.26 7.11 10.45
N THR A 72 4.13 7.80 10.48
CA THR A 72 3.27 7.89 11.68
C THR A 72 2.71 6.53 12.09
N THR A 73 2.22 5.71 11.14
CA THR A 73 1.68 4.37 11.46
C THR A 73 2.76 3.45 12.00
N ILE A 74 3.96 3.48 11.43
CA ILE A 74 5.11 2.70 11.91
C ILE A 74 5.51 3.16 13.32
N ARG A 75 5.63 4.47 13.57
CA ARG A 75 6.00 5.01 14.89
C ARG A 75 4.99 4.69 15.98
N LYS A 76 3.71 4.51 15.67
CA LYS A 76 2.74 4.00 16.64
C LYS A 76 3.13 2.63 17.21
N VAL A 77 3.73 1.78 16.40
CA VAL A 77 4.24 0.47 16.83
C VAL A 77 5.59 0.61 17.54
N THR A 78 6.54 1.30 16.92
CA THR A 78 7.93 1.33 17.39
C THR A 78 8.16 2.25 18.60
N GLU A 79 7.44 3.37 18.69
CA GLU A 79 7.62 4.37 19.75
C GLU A 79 6.51 4.33 20.80
N LEU A 80 5.25 4.08 20.39
CA LEU A 80 4.11 4.07 21.31
C LEU A 80 3.74 2.66 21.79
N GLY A 81 4.37 1.61 21.24
CA GLY A 81 4.12 0.23 21.62
C GLY A 81 2.69 -0.26 21.33
N LYS A 82 2.00 0.35 20.35
CA LYS A 82 0.67 -0.12 19.94
C LYS A 82 0.76 -1.51 19.32
N GLU A 83 -0.18 -2.38 19.70
CA GLU A 83 -0.33 -3.68 19.07
C GLU A 83 -0.81 -3.50 17.62
N CYS A 84 -0.14 -4.18 16.70
CA CYS A 84 -0.45 -4.15 15.28
C CYS A 84 -0.14 -5.50 14.66
N GLY A 85 -1.08 -6.03 13.86
CA GLY A 85 -0.92 -7.31 13.14
C GLY A 85 -0.31 -7.11 11.76
N VAL A 86 -0.62 -6.00 11.07
CA VAL A 86 -0.10 -5.70 9.74
C VAL A 86 0.24 -4.23 9.61
N ILE A 87 1.42 -3.92 9.10
CA ILE A 87 1.82 -2.59 8.63
C ILE A 87 1.82 -2.60 7.10
N ALA A 88 1.05 -1.68 6.48
CA ALA A 88 1.06 -1.43 5.05
C ALA A 88 1.45 0.02 4.77
N SER A 89 2.66 0.21 4.24
CA SER A 89 3.31 1.49 4.01
C SER A 89 3.23 1.92 2.55
N ALA A 90 3.05 3.22 2.28
CA ALA A 90 3.18 3.78 0.93
C ALA A 90 4.64 3.89 0.47
N ASP A 91 5.60 3.64 1.34
CA ASP A 91 7.00 3.48 1.02
C ASP A 91 7.57 2.26 1.78
N TYR A 92 7.99 1.24 1.03
CA TYR A 92 8.58 0.04 1.62
C TYR A 92 9.87 0.33 2.38
N ALA A 93 10.66 1.33 1.93
CA ALA A 93 11.96 1.64 2.53
C ALA A 93 11.85 2.12 3.99
N LEU A 94 10.70 2.65 4.40
CA LEU A 94 10.45 3.02 5.80
C LEU A 94 10.38 1.80 6.73
N ILE A 95 10.06 0.61 6.21
CA ILE A 95 9.97 -0.60 7.04
C ILE A 95 11.34 -0.99 7.59
N PRO A 96 12.38 -1.23 6.76
CA PRO A 96 13.71 -1.52 7.31
C PRO A 96 14.28 -0.37 8.14
N GLU A 97 14.10 0.88 7.72
CA GLU A 97 14.64 2.04 8.41
C GLU A 97 14.07 2.25 9.82
N LEU A 98 12.79 1.99 10.02
CA LEU A 98 12.10 2.31 11.27
C LEU A 98 11.75 1.07 12.11
N MET A 99 11.77 -0.14 11.55
CA MET A 99 11.32 -1.36 12.24
C MET A 99 12.40 -2.42 12.42
N PHE A 100 13.44 -2.47 11.54
CA PHE A 100 14.45 -3.52 11.63
C PHE A 100 15.53 -3.22 12.65
N PRO A 101 16.07 -4.27 13.31
CA PRO A 101 15.55 -5.64 13.36
C PRO A 101 14.55 -5.87 14.50
N ALA A 102 14.20 -4.83 15.27
CA ALA A 102 13.51 -4.96 16.56
C ALA A 102 12.03 -5.35 16.44
N TYR A 103 11.36 -4.90 15.40
CA TYR A 103 9.91 -5.08 15.21
C TYR A 103 9.56 -5.90 13.97
N ALA A 104 10.46 -5.99 13.00
CA ALA A 104 10.33 -6.82 11.81
C ALA A 104 11.72 -7.17 11.28
N ASP A 105 11.83 -8.13 10.35
CA ASP A 105 13.07 -8.49 9.67
C ASP A 105 12.87 -8.84 8.19
N TRP A 106 11.65 -8.66 7.70
CA TRP A 106 11.26 -8.81 6.31
C TRP A 106 10.20 -7.78 5.89
N TYR A 107 10.11 -7.54 4.60
CA TYR A 107 9.01 -6.81 3.97
C TYR A 107 8.66 -7.46 2.62
N ILE A 108 7.47 -7.16 2.11
CA ILE A 108 7.05 -7.49 0.75
C ILE A 108 6.63 -6.21 0.06
N ILE A 109 7.24 -5.92 -1.09
CA ILE A 109 6.80 -4.86 -2.01
C ILE A 109 5.68 -5.45 -2.86
N PHE A 110 4.47 -4.88 -2.77
CA PHE A 110 3.29 -5.50 -3.35
C PHE A 110 2.61 -4.68 -4.44
N ALA A 111 2.76 -3.34 -4.46
CA ALA A 111 2.14 -2.46 -5.46
C ALA A 111 2.97 -1.21 -5.72
N SER A 112 2.71 -0.55 -6.84
CA SER A 112 3.31 0.71 -7.27
C SER A 112 2.30 1.85 -7.32
N ASN A 113 2.79 3.07 -7.59
CA ASN A 113 1.99 4.27 -7.80
C ASN A 113 2.78 5.33 -8.57
N GLN A 114 2.19 6.50 -8.78
CA GLN A 114 2.85 7.68 -9.33
C GLN A 114 2.35 8.96 -8.65
N MET A 115 3.17 10.00 -8.65
CA MET A 115 2.77 11.32 -8.21
C MET A 115 1.97 12.03 -9.31
N CYS A 116 0.98 12.81 -8.90
CA CYS A 116 0.20 13.71 -9.73
C CYS A 116 -0.14 15.00 -8.97
N ILE A 117 -0.80 15.93 -9.63
CA ILE A 117 -1.39 17.11 -9.00
C ILE A 117 -2.91 17.01 -9.16
N ALA A 118 -3.61 16.72 -8.06
CA ALA A 118 -5.07 16.62 -8.03
C ALA A 118 -5.73 18.00 -7.94
N TYR A 119 -6.91 18.15 -8.58
CA TYR A 119 -7.69 19.38 -8.57
C TYR A 119 -9.17 19.09 -8.89
N THR A 120 -10.03 20.10 -8.77
CA THR A 120 -11.46 20.02 -9.07
C THR A 120 -11.85 20.94 -10.22
N ASP A 121 -13.08 20.83 -10.71
CA ASP A 121 -13.61 21.72 -11.74
C ASP A 121 -13.69 23.19 -11.31
N THR A 122 -13.57 23.48 -10.01
CA THR A 122 -13.59 24.83 -9.45
C THR A 122 -12.21 25.41 -9.19
N SER A 123 -11.15 24.62 -9.37
CA SER A 123 -9.76 25.06 -9.17
C SER A 123 -9.37 26.14 -10.20
N GLN A 124 -8.66 27.16 -9.73
CA GLN A 124 -8.22 28.26 -10.58
C GLN A 124 -7.30 27.74 -11.68
N PHE A 125 -7.55 28.13 -12.92
CA PHE A 125 -6.81 27.69 -14.12
C PHE A 125 -6.83 26.16 -14.38
N GLY A 126 -7.86 25.46 -13.89
CA GLY A 126 -7.99 24.02 -14.08
C GLY A 126 -8.15 23.57 -15.54
N ASP A 127 -8.59 24.46 -16.43
CA ASP A 127 -8.67 24.27 -17.88
C ASP A 127 -7.38 24.61 -18.65
N GLU A 128 -6.38 25.22 -17.97
CA GLU A 128 -5.10 25.58 -18.55
C GLU A 128 -3.94 24.67 -18.12
N ILE A 129 -4.03 24.08 -16.91
CA ILE A 129 -2.95 23.33 -16.27
C ILE A 129 -2.71 21.98 -16.96
N ASP A 130 -1.45 21.66 -17.20
CA ASP A 130 -1.00 20.39 -17.75
C ASP A 130 0.41 20.00 -17.24
N GLY A 131 0.93 18.86 -17.74
CA GLY A 131 2.24 18.34 -17.35
C GLY A 131 3.43 19.22 -17.74
N ASP A 132 3.26 20.13 -18.67
CA ASP A 132 4.34 21.00 -19.18
C ASP A 132 4.37 22.39 -18.52
N ASN A 133 3.26 22.81 -17.88
CA ASN A 133 3.11 24.19 -17.36
C ASN A 133 2.69 24.29 -15.89
N TRP A 134 2.40 23.19 -15.21
CA TRP A 134 1.89 23.20 -13.83
C TRP A 134 2.72 24.07 -12.87
N TYR A 135 4.03 24.03 -13.00
CA TYR A 135 4.94 24.78 -12.15
C TYR A 135 4.85 26.29 -12.36
N GLU A 136 4.38 26.76 -13.52
CA GLU A 136 4.08 28.17 -13.79
C GLU A 136 2.70 28.55 -13.26
N ILE A 137 1.71 27.66 -13.41
CA ILE A 137 0.33 27.86 -12.92
C ILE A 137 0.30 27.98 -11.39
N LEU A 138 0.99 27.07 -10.67
CA LEU A 138 1.03 27.09 -9.21
C LEU A 138 1.68 28.35 -8.61
N GLN A 139 2.47 29.11 -9.40
CA GLN A 139 3.08 30.35 -8.98
C GLN A 139 2.26 31.60 -9.36
N ARG A 140 1.07 31.47 -9.96
CA ARG A 140 0.18 32.60 -10.27
C ARG A 140 -0.46 33.16 -9.00
N ASP A 141 -0.66 34.49 -9.00
CA ASP A 141 -1.31 35.18 -7.87
C ASP A 141 -2.69 34.58 -7.56
N GLY A 142 -2.91 34.22 -6.30
CA GLY A 142 -4.18 33.71 -5.79
C GLY A 142 -4.36 32.19 -5.94
N VAL A 143 -3.47 31.49 -6.61
CA VAL A 143 -3.48 30.01 -6.69
C VAL A 143 -2.98 29.43 -5.38
N SER A 144 -3.75 28.49 -4.82
CA SER A 144 -3.41 27.76 -3.60
C SER A 144 -3.08 26.31 -3.92
N TYR A 145 -2.05 25.77 -3.27
CA TYR A 145 -1.70 24.35 -3.39
C TYR A 145 -1.14 23.82 -2.08
N GLY A 146 -1.21 22.50 -1.91
CA GLY A 146 -0.79 21.85 -0.68
C GLY A 146 -0.16 20.48 -0.88
N ARG A 147 0.45 20.00 0.18
CA ARG A 147 1.06 18.67 0.31
C ARG A 147 0.91 18.10 1.70
N SER A 148 1.25 16.83 1.88
CA SER A 148 1.37 16.27 3.22
C SER A 148 2.72 16.59 3.87
N ASP A 149 2.78 16.38 5.20
CA ASP A 149 3.97 16.57 6.01
C ASP A 149 5.02 15.49 5.68
N PRO A 150 6.24 15.87 5.24
CA PRO A 150 7.27 14.93 4.84
C PRO A 150 7.77 14.04 5.98
N ASP A 151 7.68 14.49 7.24
CA ASP A 151 8.07 13.72 8.41
C ASP A 151 7.05 12.64 8.80
N GLN A 152 5.85 12.71 8.26
CA GLN A 152 4.74 11.83 8.63
C GLN A 152 4.26 10.94 7.48
N ASP A 153 4.32 11.44 6.24
CA ASP A 153 3.70 10.82 5.07
C ASP A 153 4.65 10.81 3.85
N PRO A 154 4.88 9.64 3.21
CA PRO A 154 5.67 9.53 2.00
C PRO A 154 5.23 10.45 0.86
N CYS A 155 3.95 10.74 0.68
CA CYS A 155 3.47 11.68 -0.32
C CYS A 155 4.11 13.07 -0.14
N GLY A 156 4.28 13.50 1.11
CA GLY A 156 4.89 14.79 1.44
C GLY A 156 6.34 14.89 1.00
N TYR A 157 7.21 13.95 1.37
CA TYR A 157 8.60 14.01 0.93
C TYR A 157 8.74 13.72 -0.57
N ARG A 158 7.88 12.91 -1.17
CA ARG A 158 7.84 12.71 -2.62
C ARG A 158 7.46 13.96 -3.38
N THR A 159 6.59 14.79 -2.82
CA THR A 159 6.31 16.12 -3.38
C THR A 159 7.57 16.97 -3.43
N LEU A 160 8.36 17.00 -2.36
CA LEU A 160 9.62 17.74 -2.33
C LEU A 160 10.66 17.17 -3.32
N LEU A 161 10.70 15.85 -3.50
CA LEU A 161 11.53 15.20 -4.52
C LEU A 161 11.07 15.60 -5.94
N VAL A 162 9.75 15.57 -6.21
CA VAL A 162 9.17 16.01 -7.48
C VAL A 162 9.57 17.47 -7.80
N TRP A 163 9.53 18.38 -6.83
CA TRP A 163 9.92 19.76 -7.03
C TRP A 163 11.40 19.91 -7.39
N GLN A 164 12.30 19.14 -6.75
CA GLN A 164 13.73 19.13 -7.11
C GLN A 164 13.95 18.55 -8.53
N LEU A 165 13.29 17.45 -8.85
CA LEU A 165 13.36 16.82 -10.18
C LEU A 165 12.79 17.75 -11.26
N ALA A 166 11.69 18.45 -10.98
CA ALA A 166 11.07 19.41 -11.88
C ALA A 166 11.99 20.61 -12.16
N GLU A 167 12.68 21.13 -11.15
CA GLU A 167 13.68 22.17 -11.33
C GLU A 167 14.75 21.77 -12.36
N ALA A 168 15.26 20.54 -12.23
CA ALA A 168 16.25 19.98 -13.15
C ALA A 168 15.67 19.70 -14.54
N TYR A 169 14.49 19.07 -14.60
CA TYR A 169 13.83 18.65 -15.85
C TYR A 169 13.42 19.82 -16.73
N TYR A 170 12.74 20.84 -16.16
CA TYR A 170 12.32 22.04 -16.90
C TYR A 170 13.41 23.09 -17.04
N GLY A 171 14.57 22.93 -16.39
CA GLY A 171 15.61 23.93 -16.33
C GLY A 171 15.19 25.25 -15.62
N ALA A 172 14.24 25.16 -14.70
CA ALA A 172 13.59 26.26 -14.01
C ALA A 172 14.31 26.59 -12.68
N SER A 173 15.52 27.10 -12.76
CA SER A 173 16.39 27.36 -11.59
C SER A 173 15.68 28.09 -10.45
N GLY A 174 15.83 27.56 -9.22
CA GLY A 174 15.20 28.06 -8.01
C GLY A 174 13.70 27.73 -7.90
N LEU A 175 13.18 26.81 -8.72
CA LEU A 175 11.79 26.39 -8.68
C LEU A 175 11.44 25.75 -7.34
N TYR A 176 12.29 24.86 -6.83
CA TYR A 176 12.10 24.23 -5.53
C TYR A 176 11.89 25.26 -4.42
N ASP A 177 12.79 26.22 -4.30
CA ASP A 177 12.72 27.24 -3.24
C ASP A 177 11.45 28.09 -3.38
N ARG A 178 11.07 28.49 -4.60
CA ARG A 178 9.85 29.27 -4.82
C ARG A 178 8.59 28.51 -4.46
N LEU A 179 8.51 27.22 -4.82
CA LEU A 179 7.35 26.38 -4.47
C LEU A 179 7.30 26.14 -2.95
N TYR A 180 8.44 25.91 -2.31
CA TYR A 180 8.53 25.67 -0.87
C TYR A 180 8.15 26.92 -0.06
N GLU A 181 8.60 28.09 -0.46
CA GLU A 181 8.30 29.36 0.22
C GLU A 181 6.84 29.82 0.00
N ALA A 182 6.23 29.47 -1.15
CA ALA A 182 4.88 29.88 -1.51
C ALA A 182 3.78 28.92 -1.00
N GLU A 183 4.16 27.72 -0.52
CA GLU A 183 3.24 26.70 -0.06
C GLU A 183 2.32 27.16 1.09
N GLY A 184 2.80 28.07 1.92
CA GLY A 184 2.04 28.58 3.06
C GLY A 184 1.68 27.49 4.07
N ASP A 185 0.51 27.64 4.71
CA ASP A 185 0.04 26.75 5.79
C ASP A 185 -0.80 25.56 5.30
N LEU A 186 -0.72 25.19 4.02
CA LEU A 186 -1.56 24.15 3.41
C LEU A 186 -0.95 22.76 3.49
N MET A 187 -0.09 22.53 4.48
CA MET A 187 0.43 21.21 4.83
C MET A 187 -0.53 20.47 5.76
N ARG A 188 -0.72 19.17 5.53
CA ARG A 188 -1.55 18.26 6.35
C ARG A 188 -0.75 17.03 6.76
N PRO A 189 -1.09 16.38 7.90
CA PRO A 189 -0.39 15.19 8.37
C PRO A 189 -0.36 14.01 7.38
N LYS A 190 -1.36 13.91 6.51
CA LYS A 190 -1.44 12.92 5.44
C LYS A 190 -2.09 13.54 4.19
N SER A 191 -1.75 13.03 3.03
CA SER A 191 -2.17 13.59 1.75
C SER A 191 -3.69 13.56 1.55
N VAL A 192 -4.34 12.46 1.91
CA VAL A 192 -5.81 12.33 1.80
C VAL A 192 -6.59 13.37 2.62
N ASP A 193 -5.98 14.06 3.59
CA ASP A 193 -6.63 15.16 4.30
C ASP A 193 -6.77 16.42 3.44
N LEU A 194 -6.03 16.51 2.33
CA LEU A 194 -6.14 17.61 1.36
C LEU A 194 -7.37 17.48 0.46
N ILE A 195 -7.92 16.27 0.31
CA ILE A 195 -9.08 15.99 -0.55
C ILE A 195 -10.28 16.85 -0.13
N ALA A 196 -10.57 16.91 1.16
CA ALA A 196 -11.68 17.71 1.68
C ALA A 196 -11.50 19.23 1.39
N LEU A 197 -10.26 19.73 1.35
CA LEU A 197 -9.97 21.12 1.00
C LEU A 197 -10.15 21.39 -0.49
N LEU A 198 -9.79 20.43 -1.37
CA LEU A 198 -10.07 20.51 -2.81
C LEU A 198 -11.57 20.51 -3.06
N GLU A 199 -12.32 19.59 -2.43
CA GLU A 199 -13.76 19.45 -2.60
C GLU A 199 -14.55 20.67 -2.06
N SER A 200 -14.07 21.31 -1.00
CA SER A 200 -14.66 22.55 -0.46
C SER A 200 -14.30 23.81 -1.25
N GLY A 201 -13.26 23.75 -2.10
CA GLY A 201 -12.71 24.89 -2.82
C GLY A 201 -11.82 25.79 -1.94
N ASP A 202 -11.36 25.30 -0.79
CA ASP A 202 -10.40 26.00 0.07
C ASP A 202 -8.94 25.79 -0.41
N LEU A 203 -8.75 24.89 -1.37
CA LEU A 203 -7.49 24.56 -2.01
C LEU A 203 -7.72 24.36 -3.51
N ASP A 204 -6.86 24.92 -4.37
CA ASP A 204 -6.94 24.72 -5.82
C ASP A 204 -6.29 23.40 -6.24
N TYR A 205 -5.09 23.09 -5.70
CA TYR A 205 -4.25 21.98 -6.13
C TYR A 205 -3.65 21.22 -4.94
N ALA A 206 -3.55 19.91 -5.06
CA ALA A 206 -2.87 19.05 -4.08
C ALA A 206 -1.90 18.10 -4.77
N PHE A 207 -0.68 18.01 -4.25
CA PHE A 207 0.23 16.93 -4.64
C PHE A 207 -0.25 15.63 -3.99
N GLU A 208 -0.54 14.66 -4.84
CA GLU A 208 -1.18 13.41 -4.47
C GLU A 208 -0.67 12.23 -5.29
N TYR A 209 -1.04 11.04 -4.88
CA TYR A 209 -0.91 9.87 -5.73
C TYR A 209 -2.04 9.80 -6.75
N SER A 210 -1.74 9.38 -7.97
CA SER A 210 -2.77 9.25 -9.02
C SER A 210 -3.88 8.26 -8.64
N SER A 211 -3.57 7.23 -7.86
CA SER A 211 -4.57 6.31 -7.34
C SER A 211 -5.60 7.01 -6.46
N VAL A 212 -5.15 7.90 -5.57
CA VAL A 212 -6.03 8.66 -4.67
C VAL A 212 -6.90 9.62 -5.47
N ALA A 213 -6.32 10.36 -6.43
CA ALA A 213 -7.09 11.23 -7.31
C ALA A 213 -8.19 10.44 -8.06
N ALA A 214 -7.86 9.25 -8.59
CA ALA A 214 -8.83 8.39 -9.28
C ALA A 214 -9.92 7.86 -8.34
N GLN A 215 -9.55 7.40 -7.14
CA GLN A 215 -10.49 6.87 -6.13
C GLN A 215 -11.51 7.92 -5.68
N HIS A 216 -11.11 9.19 -5.64
CA HIS A 216 -11.97 10.32 -5.28
C HIS A 216 -12.59 11.03 -6.49
N SER A 217 -12.42 10.49 -7.71
CA SER A 217 -12.93 11.08 -8.95
C SER A 217 -12.50 12.54 -9.18
N LEU A 218 -11.30 12.89 -8.73
CA LEU A 218 -10.70 14.21 -8.94
C LEU A 218 -10.06 14.29 -10.32
N ASN A 219 -10.07 15.49 -10.90
CA ASN A 219 -9.19 15.79 -12.02
C ASN A 219 -7.74 15.75 -11.54
N HIS A 220 -6.81 15.40 -12.42
CA HIS A 220 -5.40 15.44 -12.08
C HIS A 220 -4.50 15.73 -13.28
N VAL A 221 -3.41 16.43 -13.02
CA VAL A 221 -2.32 16.61 -13.96
C VAL A 221 -1.43 15.37 -13.89
N THR A 222 -1.28 14.69 -15.01
CA THR A 222 -0.27 13.63 -15.16
C THR A 222 1.09 14.28 -15.35
N LEU A 223 2.00 14.05 -14.42
CA LEU A 223 3.37 14.56 -14.50
C LEU A 223 4.20 13.71 -15.47
N PRO A 224 5.23 14.30 -16.14
CA PRO A 224 6.20 13.55 -16.95
C PRO A 224 6.82 12.37 -16.19
N LEU A 225 7.12 11.28 -16.90
CA LEU A 225 7.72 10.08 -16.31
C LEU A 225 9.05 10.36 -15.58
N GLU A 226 9.79 11.35 -16.06
CA GLU A 226 11.06 11.80 -15.48
C GLU A 226 10.92 12.36 -14.06
N ILE A 227 9.70 12.77 -13.66
CA ILE A 227 9.51 13.43 -12.36
C ILE A 227 8.39 12.83 -11.50
N ASN A 228 7.55 11.92 -12.04
CA ASN A 228 6.40 11.38 -11.34
C ASN A 228 6.71 10.19 -10.42
N LEU A 229 7.94 9.75 -10.37
CA LEU A 229 8.44 8.66 -9.53
C LEU A 229 7.76 7.30 -9.80
N SER A 230 7.38 6.98 -11.04
CA SER A 230 6.73 5.71 -11.36
C SER A 230 7.61 4.71 -12.10
N SER A 231 8.67 5.17 -12.77
CA SER A 231 9.40 4.38 -13.77
C SER A 231 10.79 3.96 -13.29
N LEU A 232 11.11 2.67 -13.42
CA LEU A 232 12.46 2.16 -13.21
C LEU A 232 13.47 2.72 -14.23
N GLU A 233 13.02 3.13 -15.43
CA GLU A 233 13.89 3.74 -16.44
C GLU A 233 14.56 5.02 -15.95
N PHE A 234 13.89 5.75 -15.06
CA PHE A 234 14.36 7.04 -14.51
C PHE A 234 14.91 6.93 -13.08
N GLU A 235 15.16 5.72 -12.56
CA GLU A 235 15.64 5.52 -11.18
C GLU A 235 16.90 6.33 -10.88
N ASP A 236 17.89 6.32 -11.78
CA ASP A 236 19.14 7.09 -11.61
C ASP A 236 18.87 8.61 -11.58
N PHE A 237 17.90 9.09 -12.37
CA PHE A 237 17.53 10.50 -12.36
C PHE A 237 16.75 10.84 -11.07
N TYR A 238 15.83 9.99 -10.64
CA TYR A 238 15.11 10.18 -9.37
C TYR A 238 16.09 10.28 -8.19
N ALA A 239 17.12 9.43 -8.16
CA ALA A 239 18.13 9.40 -7.10
C ALA A 239 18.99 10.67 -7.00
N THR A 240 18.90 11.60 -7.96
CA THR A 240 19.55 12.92 -7.88
C THR A 240 18.85 13.87 -6.90
N ALA A 241 17.56 13.62 -6.61
CA ALA A 241 16.80 14.36 -5.61
C ALA A 241 16.85 13.63 -4.26
N GLN A 242 16.92 14.40 -3.16
CA GLN A 242 16.94 13.85 -1.82
C GLN A 242 16.32 14.82 -0.80
N VAL A 243 15.77 14.27 0.27
CA VAL A 243 15.21 15.04 1.40
C VAL A 243 15.61 14.40 2.73
N GLU A 244 15.73 15.24 3.75
CA GLU A 244 15.89 14.79 5.13
C GLU A 244 14.53 14.73 5.80
N ILE A 245 14.21 13.60 6.44
CA ILE A 245 13.01 13.43 7.26
C ILE A 245 13.41 13.03 8.69
N ALA A 246 12.50 13.17 9.65
CA ALA A 246 12.75 12.81 11.04
C ALA A 246 13.14 11.32 11.17
N GLY A 247 14.23 11.05 11.88
CA GLY A 247 14.72 9.71 12.20
C GLY A 247 13.97 9.03 13.35
N THR A 248 14.53 7.92 13.83
CA THR A 248 13.96 7.14 14.95
C THR A 248 14.22 7.74 16.32
N GLU A 249 15.32 8.47 16.47
CA GLU A 249 15.67 9.13 17.72
C GLU A 249 15.36 10.64 17.63
N PRO A 250 14.92 11.29 18.73
CA PRO A 250 14.65 12.72 18.73
C PRO A 250 15.87 13.55 18.28
N GLY A 251 15.66 14.38 17.26
CA GLY A 251 16.69 15.27 16.71
C GLY A 251 17.62 14.59 15.70
N THR A 252 17.36 13.34 15.31
CA THR A 252 18.03 12.69 14.19
C THR A 252 17.23 12.80 12.92
N THR A 253 17.90 12.67 11.76
CA THR A 253 17.28 12.61 10.44
C THR A 253 17.73 11.38 9.69
N ILE A 254 16.92 10.97 8.72
CA ILE A 254 17.28 9.98 7.68
C ILE A 254 17.13 10.63 6.32
N THR A 255 18.04 10.33 5.40
CA THR A 255 18.00 10.84 4.03
C THR A 255 17.18 9.90 3.16
N ILE A 256 16.10 10.42 2.58
CA ILE A 256 15.32 9.73 1.55
C ILE A 256 15.77 10.23 0.18
N LYS A 257 16.17 9.31 -0.69
CA LYS A 257 16.47 9.60 -2.10
C LYS A 257 15.26 9.30 -2.96
N GLY A 258 15.15 10.01 -4.08
CA GLY A 258 14.14 9.71 -5.08
C GLY A 258 14.31 8.30 -5.63
N ALA A 259 13.18 7.58 -5.73
CA ALA A 259 13.10 6.23 -6.26
C ALA A 259 11.69 5.97 -6.79
N PRO A 260 11.47 4.94 -7.61
CA PRO A 260 10.13 4.52 -8.01
C PRO A 260 9.25 4.21 -6.80
N ILE A 261 7.99 4.65 -6.87
CA ILE A 261 7.03 4.46 -5.78
C ILE A 261 6.68 2.99 -5.63
N ALA A 262 6.91 2.43 -4.46
CA ALA A 262 6.63 1.05 -4.14
C ALA A 262 6.06 0.90 -2.72
N TYR A 263 4.88 0.29 -2.62
CA TYR A 263 4.21 0.00 -1.36
C TYR A 263 4.77 -1.26 -0.72
N GLY A 264 5.00 -1.19 0.59
CA GLY A 264 5.50 -2.31 1.37
C GLY A 264 4.52 -2.79 2.44
N VAL A 265 4.54 -4.08 2.73
CA VAL A 265 3.79 -4.71 3.81
C VAL A 265 4.72 -5.56 4.67
N THR A 266 4.47 -5.57 5.98
CA THR A 266 5.12 -6.48 6.94
C THR A 266 4.19 -6.82 8.10
N ILE A 267 4.57 -7.84 8.87
CA ILE A 267 3.90 -8.26 10.10
C ILE A 267 4.85 -8.00 11.27
N PRO A 268 4.50 -7.12 12.22
CA PRO A 268 5.31 -6.94 13.42
C PRO A 268 5.52 -8.26 14.18
N SER A 269 6.78 -8.54 14.54
CA SER A 269 7.18 -9.81 15.16
C SER A 269 6.56 -10.06 16.53
N ASN A 270 6.13 -9.00 17.22
CA ASN A 270 5.50 -9.05 18.53
C ASN A 270 3.97 -9.22 18.50
N PHE A 271 3.34 -9.27 17.33
CA PHE A 271 1.90 -9.53 17.25
C PHE A 271 1.59 -10.99 17.65
N PRO A 272 0.68 -11.24 18.59
CA PRO A 272 0.52 -12.59 19.15
C PRO A 272 -0.16 -13.57 18.18
N ASN A 273 -1.05 -13.12 17.30
CA ASN A 273 -1.78 -13.98 16.35
C ASN A 273 -1.17 -13.90 14.95
N GLN A 274 0.08 -14.38 14.81
CA GLN A 274 0.82 -14.36 13.54
C GLN A 274 0.08 -15.08 12.40
N GLU A 275 -0.60 -16.18 12.69
CA GLU A 275 -1.34 -16.96 11.69
C GLU A 275 -2.44 -16.12 11.04
N LEU A 276 -3.18 -15.34 11.82
CA LEU A 276 -4.21 -14.43 11.32
C LEU A 276 -3.63 -13.31 10.45
N ALA A 277 -2.52 -12.70 10.87
CA ALA A 277 -1.86 -11.66 10.10
C ALA A 277 -1.30 -12.22 8.77
N VAL A 278 -0.71 -13.41 8.80
CA VAL A 278 -0.22 -14.10 7.59
C VAL A 278 -1.36 -14.39 6.62
N ALA A 279 -2.50 -14.86 7.10
CA ALA A 279 -3.65 -15.13 6.24
C ALA A 279 -4.19 -13.85 5.57
N TRP A 280 -4.16 -12.71 6.26
CA TRP A 280 -4.56 -11.44 5.68
C TRP A 280 -3.57 -10.97 4.60
N VAL A 281 -2.26 -11.08 4.84
CA VAL A 281 -1.23 -10.73 3.83
C VAL A 281 -1.29 -11.71 2.65
N ASP A 282 -1.55 -13.00 2.89
CA ASP A 282 -1.79 -14.00 1.83
C ASP A 282 -2.96 -13.57 0.93
N PHE A 283 -4.09 -13.14 1.54
CA PHE A 283 -5.22 -12.61 0.77
C PHE A 283 -4.86 -11.35 -0.03
N LEU A 284 -4.13 -10.39 0.55
CA LEU A 284 -3.64 -9.21 -0.16
C LEU A 284 -2.84 -9.59 -1.41
N LEU A 285 -1.96 -10.59 -1.31
CA LEU A 285 -1.08 -11.04 -2.39
C LEU A 285 -1.76 -12.02 -3.36
N SER A 286 -2.93 -12.55 -3.02
CA SER A 286 -3.73 -13.44 -3.87
C SER A 286 -4.23 -12.76 -5.14
N SER A 287 -4.77 -13.54 -6.08
CA SER A 287 -5.41 -12.96 -7.27
C SER A 287 -6.58 -12.01 -6.94
N GLY A 288 -7.30 -12.26 -5.85
CA GLY A 288 -8.40 -11.40 -5.38
C GLY A 288 -7.88 -10.06 -4.86
N GLY A 289 -6.90 -10.08 -3.95
CA GLY A 289 -6.31 -8.86 -3.41
C GLY A 289 -5.62 -8.02 -4.49
N ARG A 290 -4.86 -8.67 -5.39
CA ARG A 290 -4.23 -7.97 -6.53
C ARG A 290 -5.24 -7.31 -7.46
N ALA A 291 -6.37 -7.95 -7.73
CA ALA A 291 -7.43 -7.34 -8.55
C ALA A 291 -8.05 -6.10 -7.89
N ILE A 292 -8.18 -6.09 -6.56
CA ILE A 292 -8.64 -4.92 -5.81
C ILE A 292 -7.60 -3.80 -5.91
N MET A 293 -6.32 -4.09 -5.71
CA MET A 293 -5.25 -3.10 -5.83
C MET A 293 -5.21 -2.48 -7.22
N GLU A 294 -5.27 -3.29 -8.28
CA GLU A 294 -5.30 -2.82 -9.68
C GLU A 294 -6.52 -1.93 -9.95
N ALA A 295 -7.71 -2.36 -9.50
CA ALA A 295 -8.95 -1.58 -9.68
C ALA A 295 -8.91 -0.23 -8.97
N ASN A 296 -8.12 -0.11 -7.90
CA ASN A 296 -7.90 1.12 -7.15
C ASN A 296 -6.72 1.98 -7.67
N GLY A 297 -6.18 1.67 -8.84
CA GLY A 297 -5.10 2.44 -9.47
C GLY A 297 -3.72 2.25 -8.81
N GLN A 298 -3.52 1.14 -8.13
CA GLN A 298 -2.26 0.75 -7.51
C GLN A 298 -1.78 -0.58 -8.11
N PRO A 299 -1.12 -0.55 -9.29
CA PRO A 299 -0.70 -1.75 -10.01
C PRO A 299 0.14 -2.67 -9.12
N PRO A 300 -0.23 -3.96 -8.98
CA PRO A 300 0.52 -4.89 -8.16
C PRO A 300 1.81 -5.35 -8.85
N PHE A 301 2.86 -5.60 -8.07
CA PHE A 301 4.02 -6.36 -8.54
C PHE A 301 3.69 -7.85 -8.64
N ILE A 302 3.98 -8.47 -9.77
CA ILE A 302 3.74 -9.91 -10.02
C ILE A 302 4.99 -10.52 -10.69
N PRO A 303 5.78 -11.32 -9.97
CA PRO A 303 5.69 -11.58 -8.53
C PRO A 303 5.94 -10.33 -7.69
N ALA A 304 5.45 -10.30 -6.46
CA ALA A 304 5.83 -9.32 -5.45
C ALA A 304 7.33 -9.49 -5.08
N ILE A 305 7.92 -8.51 -4.40
CA ILE A 305 9.37 -8.48 -4.17
C ILE A 305 9.63 -8.47 -2.66
N THR A 306 10.62 -9.24 -2.19
CA THR A 306 11.03 -9.26 -0.78
C THR A 306 12.54 -9.09 -0.61
N ASN A 307 12.96 -8.63 0.57
CA ASN A 307 14.36 -8.52 0.94
C ASN A 307 15.04 -9.87 1.28
N ASP A 308 14.27 -10.85 1.76
CA ASP A 308 14.82 -12.15 2.18
C ASP A 308 13.67 -13.18 2.25
N ILE A 309 13.60 -14.05 1.25
CA ILE A 309 12.55 -15.07 1.15
C ILE A 309 12.63 -16.11 2.29
N SER A 310 13.81 -16.31 2.87
CA SER A 310 14.00 -17.28 3.94
C SER A 310 13.32 -16.88 5.25
N LYS A 311 13.14 -15.57 5.46
CA LYS A 311 12.50 -14.99 6.65
C LYS A 311 10.96 -14.93 6.55
N LEU A 312 10.43 -15.07 5.34
CA LEU A 312 8.97 -15.05 5.14
C LEU A 312 8.30 -16.30 5.71
N PRO A 313 7.08 -16.16 6.26
CA PRO A 313 6.16 -17.27 6.45
C PRO A 313 6.04 -18.12 5.18
N GLU A 314 5.97 -19.44 5.34
CA GLU A 314 5.98 -20.38 4.20
C GLU A 314 4.88 -20.07 3.18
N GLN A 315 3.70 -19.70 3.65
CA GLN A 315 2.53 -19.40 2.84
C GLN A 315 2.74 -18.20 1.90
N LEU A 316 3.58 -17.23 2.27
CA LEU A 316 3.81 -16.01 1.48
C LEU A 316 4.88 -16.18 0.41
N ARG A 317 5.71 -17.25 0.49
CA ARG A 317 6.86 -17.44 -0.41
C ARG A 317 6.48 -17.69 -1.87
N GLU A 318 5.30 -18.24 -2.12
CA GLU A 318 4.83 -18.49 -3.48
C GLU A 318 4.52 -17.22 -4.30
N TYR A 319 4.28 -16.08 -3.62
CA TYR A 319 3.93 -14.80 -4.25
C TYR A 319 5.11 -13.92 -4.60
N VAL A 320 6.32 -14.26 -4.13
CA VAL A 320 7.44 -13.32 -4.11
C VAL A 320 8.65 -13.80 -4.90
N THR A 321 9.48 -12.84 -5.29
CA THR A 321 10.87 -13.03 -5.68
C THR A 321 11.76 -12.17 -4.77
N GLU A 322 13.02 -12.55 -4.61
CA GLU A 322 14.01 -11.77 -3.86
C GLU A 322 14.55 -10.61 -4.72
N VAL A 323 14.91 -9.51 -4.07
CA VAL A 323 15.71 -8.44 -4.71
C VAL A 323 17.10 -8.99 -4.96
N ASP A 324 17.63 -8.84 -6.18
CA ASP A 324 19.02 -9.21 -6.54
C ASP A 324 20.05 -8.28 -5.88
#